data_5055a25efcef2d865bff069c8a250848
#
_entry.id   5055a25efcef2d865bff069c8a250848
#
_cell.length_a   1.000
_cell.length_b   1.000
_cell.length_c   1.000
_cell.angle_alpha   90.00
_cell.angle_beta   90.00
_cell.angle_gamma   90.00
#
_symmetry.space_group_name_H-M   'P 1'
#
loop_
_entity.id
_entity.type
_entity.pdbx_description
1 polymer ?
#
loop_
_entity_poly.entity_id
_entity_poly.type
_entity_poly.pdbx_seq_one_letter_code
_entity_poly.pdbx_strand_id
1 'polypeptide(L)'
;ASCLSAKDPKQIFSEWDKDKNGLLSPKELPRNARTNFERVDTNRDGSISLAEHEAFLKRPRQPRKRRPLPEGIKSLLNLSYANTDNPRQTLDLFLPEKRRQDAPLPIIVYIHGGGWENGRKESGIGKLTPYFKAGSFVGASINYRLSGESIWPAQIHDCKAAIRWLKGNAEKYGFDAERMAVWGNSAGGHLVAMLGVSGGVKALEGKLGKHSDQDSRVSCVVDFCGPTHFLSIGKFPSNIDHDSPNSPES
;
A
#
# COMPACT_ATOMS: atom_id res chain seq x y z
N ALA A 1 19.39 -15.11 -10.03
CA ALA A 1 19.00 -14.03 -9.12
C ALA A 1 19.73 -12.77 -9.58
N SER A 2 19.15 -12.00 -10.48
CA SER A 2 19.65 -10.67 -10.83
C SER A 2 18.91 -9.66 -9.93
N CYS A 3 19.65 -9.08 -9.01
CA CYS A 3 19.27 -7.88 -8.29
C CYS A 3 18.94 -6.80 -9.35
N LEU A 4 17.70 -6.37 -9.45
CA LEU A 4 17.35 -5.17 -10.22
C LEU A 4 18.03 -4.00 -9.51
N SER A 5 19.17 -3.58 -10.05
CA SER A 5 19.89 -2.40 -9.61
C SER A 5 18.96 -1.20 -9.72
N ALA A 6 18.78 -0.45 -8.64
CA ALA A 6 18.15 0.86 -8.71
C ALA A 6 18.80 1.65 -9.86
N LYS A 7 17.99 2.21 -10.78
CA LYS A 7 18.52 3.01 -11.91
C LYS A 7 19.51 4.04 -11.40
N ASP A 8 20.62 4.18 -12.07
CA ASP A 8 21.64 5.19 -11.76
C ASP A 8 20.98 6.59 -11.77
N PRO A 9 21.18 7.41 -10.73
CA PRO A 9 20.70 8.79 -10.68
C PRO A 9 20.98 9.59 -11.95
N LYS A 10 22.13 9.37 -12.58
CA LYS A 10 22.50 10.02 -13.86
C LYS A 10 21.62 9.55 -15.03
N GLN A 11 21.27 8.29 -15.04
CA GLN A 11 20.41 7.73 -16.08
C GLN A 11 18.99 8.32 -15.94
N ILE A 12 18.45 8.38 -14.72
CA ILE A 12 17.14 8.98 -14.44
C ILE A 12 17.14 10.47 -14.86
N PHE A 13 18.19 11.20 -14.50
CA PHE A 13 18.34 12.61 -14.87
C PHE A 13 18.32 12.80 -16.39
N SER A 14 19.10 12.01 -17.13
CA SER A 14 19.17 12.04 -18.58
C SER A 14 17.86 11.66 -19.28
N GLU A 15 17.07 10.78 -18.68
CA GLU A 15 15.73 10.40 -19.17
C GLU A 15 14.72 11.58 -19.04
N TRP A 16 14.90 12.42 -18.03
CA TRP A 16 14.02 13.56 -17.75
C TRP A 16 14.45 14.82 -18.50
N ASP A 17 15.75 15.03 -18.73
CA ASP A 17 16.33 16.14 -19.49
C ASP A 17 16.04 15.95 -20.98
N LYS A 18 14.85 16.43 -21.40
CA LYS A 18 14.32 16.19 -22.75
C LYS A 18 14.94 17.11 -23.80
N ASP A 19 15.29 18.31 -23.44
CA ASP A 19 15.95 19.27 -24.30
C ASP A 19 17.48 19.16 -24.28
N LYS A 20 18.02 18.30 -23.42
CA LYS A 20 19.44 17.97 -23.27
C LYS A 20 20.31 19.19 -22.93
N ASN A 21 19.74 20.12 -22.16
CA ASN A 21 20.44 21.31 -21.72
C ASN A 21 21.26 21.12 -20.43
N GLY A 22 21.17 19.93 -19.80
CA GLY A 22 21.86 19.57 -18.56
C GLY A 22 21.19 20.09 -17.29
N LEU A 23 19.95 20.60 -17.39
CA LEU A 23 19.14 21.12 -16.31
C LEU A 23 17.73 20.53 -16.42
N LEU A 24 17.05 20.32 -15.29
CA LEU A 24 15.65 19.87 -15.28
C LEU A 24 14.74 21.03 -14.86
N SER A 25 13.92 21.48 -15.77
CA SER A 25 12.83 22.40 -15.49
C SER A 25 11.64 21.68 -14.84
N PRO A 26 10.71 22.38 -14.16
CA PRO A 26 9.49 21.77 -13.63
C PRO A 26 8.64 21.05 -14.68
N LYS A 27 8.72 21.47 -15.95
CA LYS A 27 7.97 20.87 -17.06
C LYS A 27 8.49 19.49 -17.46
N GLU A 28 9.78 19.26 -17.32
CA GLU A 28 10.46 18.01 -17.68
C GLU A 28 10.31 16.94 -16.60
N LEU A 29 10.06 17.37 -15.36
CA LEU A 29 9.88 16.43 -14.26
C LEU A 29 8.56 15.68 -14.35
N PRO A 30 8.55 14.37 -14.09
CA PRO A 30 7.32 13.65 -13.86
C PRO A 30 6.58 14.23 -12.63
N ARG A 31 5.25 14.10 -12.63
CA ARG A 31 4.38 14.76 -11.64
C ARG A 31 4.77 14.46 -10.19
N ASN A 32 5.13 13.22 -9.91
CA ASN A 32 5.55 12.78 -8.57
C ASN A 32 6.89 13.43 -8.13
N ALA A 33 7.76 13.76 -9.06
CA ALA A 33 9.02 14.46 -8.78
C ALA A 33 8.83 15.98 -8.63
N ARG A 34 7.85 16.57 -9.33
CA ARG A 34 7.54 18.03 -9.25
C ARG A 34 7.22 18.49 -7.84
N THR A 35 6.57 17.66 -7.03
CA THR A 35 6.24 17.99 -5.64
C THR A 35 7.47 18.20 -4.75
N ASN A 36 8.63 17.76 -5.20
CA ASN A 36 9.90 17.95 -4.51
C ASN A 36 10.78 19.02 -5.14
N PHE A 37 10.32 19.69 -6.21
CA PHE A 37 11.13 20.63 -6.98
C PHE A 37 11.85 21.65 -6.09
N GLU A 38 11.12 22.43 -5.30
CA GLU A 38 11.67 23.45 -4.39
C GLU A 38 12.64 22.89 -3.32
N ARG A 39 12.58 21.60 -3.06
CA ARG A 39 13.48 20.93 -2.11
C ARG A 39 14.75 20.45 -2.77
N VAL A 40 14.71 20.23 -4.07
CA VAL A 40 15.84 19.76 -4.88
C VAL A 40 16.61 20.95 -5.43
N ASP A 41 15.92 21.94 -5.98
CA ASP A 41 16.45 23.23 -6.39
C ASP A 41 16.92 24.00 -5.15
N THR A 42 18.17 23.79 -4.77
CA THR A 42 18.74 24.33 -3.52
C THR A 42 19.27 25.73 -3.69
N ASN A 43 19.71 26.09 -4.90
CA ASN A 43 20.21 27.44 -5.24
C ASN A 43 19.06 28.37 -5.66
N ARG A 44 17.85 27.84 -5.90
CA ARG A 44 16.63 28.56 -6.31
C ARG A 44 16.78 29.30 -7.64
N ASP A 45 17.48 28.68 -8.56
CA ASP A 45 17.62 29.26 -9.93
C ASP A 45 16.47 28.88 -10.86
N GLY A 46 15.51 28.06 -10.38
CA GLY A 46 14.34 27.62 -11.14
C GLY A 46 14.59 26.37 -11.98
N SER A 47 15.73 25.72 -11.79
CA SER A 47 16.13 24.48 -12.48
C SER A 47 16.80 23.51 -11.51
N ILE A 48 16.82 22.22 -11.83
CA ILE A 48 17.56 21.23 -11.06
C ILE A 48 18.77 20.77 -11.86
N SER A 49 19.96 21.00 -11.35
CA SER A 49 21.21 20.45 -11.89
C SER A 49 21.38 18.98 -11.52
N LEU A 50 22.23 18.26 -12.26
CA LEU A 50 22.58 16.88 -11.92
C LEU A 50 23.17 16.77 -10.50
N ALA A 51 23.97 17.75 -10.08
CA ALA A 51 24.55 17.78 -8.74
C ALA A 51 23.48 17.87 -7.64
N GLU A 52 22.47 18.70 -7.81
CA GLU A 52 21.34 18.84 -6.89
C GLU A 52 20.48 17.57 -6.85
N HIS A 53 20.22 16.98 -8.02
CA HIS A 53 19.50 15.72 -8.12
C HIS A 53 20.23 14.60 -7.36
N GLU A 54 21.53 14.40 -7.61
CA GLU A 54 22.34 13.42 -6.89
C GLU A 54 22.39 13.72 -5.38
N ALA A 55 22.59 14.98 -5.00
CA ALA A 55 22.64 15.38 -3.60
C ALA A 55 21.29 15.09 -2.90
N PHE A 56 20.17 15.32 -3.57
CA PHE A 56 18.84 15.02 -3.04
C PHE A 56 18.64 13.52 -2.82
N LEU A 57 19.05 12.67 -3.75
CA LEU A 57 18.94 11.22 -3.64
C LEU A 57 19.86 10.62 -2.57
N LYS A 58 21.03 11.24 -2.35
CA LYS A 58 21.98 10.85 -1.29
C LYS A 58 21.55 11.33 0.10
N ARG A 59 20.59 12.25 0.22
CA ARG A 59 20.11 12.72 1.53
C ARG A 59 19.54 11.53 2.32
N PRO A 60 19.98 11.32 3.57
CA PRO A 60 19.37 10.33 4.43
C PRO A 60 17.87 10.62 4.50
N ARG A 61 17.05 9.67 4.08
CA ARG A 61 15.60 9.78 4.29
C ARG A 61 15.40 9.86 5.80
N GLN A 62 15.07 11.05 6.30
CA GLN A 62 14.68 11.16 7.71
C GLN A 62 13.54 10.16 7.95
N PRO A 63 13.71 9.28 8.95
CA PRO A 63 12.61 8.37 9.28
C PRO A 63 11.40 9.24 9.59
N ARG A 64 10.34 9.10 8.76
CA ARG A 64 9.10 9.81 9.04
C ARG A 64 8.71 9.47 10.47
N LYS A 65 8.62 10.47 11.35
CA LYS A 65 8.16 10.28 12.73
C LYS A 65 6.87 9.47 12.65
N ARG A 66 6.88 8.28 13.25
CA ARG A 66 5.66 7.48 13.36
C ARG A 66 4.62 8.36 14.04
N ARG A 67 3.43 8.43 13.46
CA ARG A 67 2.31 9.08 14.16
C ARG A 67 2.17 8.38 15.52
N PRO A 68 1.99 9.12 16.61
CA PRO A 68 1.72 8.51 17.90
C PRO A 68 0.51 7.58 17.76
N LEU A 69 0.58 6.44 18.40
CA LEU A 69 -0.53 5.50 18.45
C LEU A 69 -1.68 6.18 19.20
N PRO A 70 -2.94 6.02 18.78
CA PRO A 70 -4.08 6.61 19.44
C PRO A 70 -4.22 6.05 20.86
N GLU A 71 -4.50 6.92 21.83
CA GLU A 71 -4.83 6.51 23.20
C GLU A 71 -6.13 5.70 23.23
N GLY A 72 -6.24 4.77 24.20
CA GLY A 72 -7.39 3.87 24.37
C GLY A 72 -7.46 2.74 23.34
N ILE A 73 -6.34 2.49 22.63
CA ILE A 73 -6.23 1.46 21.62
C ILE A 73 -5.00 0.57 21.89
N LYS A 74 -5.25 -0.70 22.12
CA LYS A 74 -4.18 -1.70 22.14
C LYS A 74 -3.75 -1.99 20.70
N SER A 75 -2.53 -1.58 20.36
CA SER A 75 -1.96 -1.76 19.03
C SER A 75 -0.99 -2.92 19.01
N LEU A 76 -1.23 -3.90 18.15
CA LEU A 76 -0.35 -5.04 17.91
C LEU A 76 0.28 -4.85 16.53
N LEU A 77 1.57 -4.57 16.50
CA LEU A 77 2.26 -4.14 15.29
C LEU A 77 3.10 -5.26 14.68
N ASN A 78 3.24 -5.24 13.35
CA ASN A 78 4.11 -6.14 12.59
C ASN A 78 3.79 -7.63 12.79
N LEU A 79 2.51 -7.98 12.90
CA LEU A 79 2.09 -9.37 12.97
C LEU A 79 2.28 -10.04 11.59
N SER A 80 3.13 -11.07 11.52
CA SER A 80 3.36 -11.82 10.29
C SER A 80 2.14 -12.71 9.97
N TYR A 81 1.53 -12.52 8.81
CA TYR A 81 0.42 -13.34 8.34
C TYR A 81 0.86 -14.46 7.39
N ALA A 82 2.04 -14.35 6.81
CA ALA A 82 2.56 -15.30 5.83
C ALA A 82 3.53 -16.33 6.43
N ASN A 83 3.90 -16.18 7.70
CA ASN A 83 4.90 -16.99 8.38
C ASN A 83 6.28 -16.90 7.72
N THR A 84 6.67 -15.70 7.31
CA THR A 84 7.96 -15.32 6.73
C THR A 84 8.55 -14.14 7.49
N ASP A 85 9.83 -13.86 7.28
CA ASP A 85 10.51 -12.68 7.83
C ASP A 85 10.35 -11.43 6.94
N ASN A 86 9.52 -11.52 5.89
CA ASN A 86 9.32 -10.41 4.98
C ASN A 86 8.48 -9.30 5.63
N PRO A 87 9.01 -8.08 5.84
CA PRO A 87 8.28 -6.98 6.47
C PRO A 87 7.08 -6.51 5.62
N ARG A 88 7.04 -6.85 4.33
CA ARG A 88 5.89 -6.60 3.46
C ARG A 88 4.74 -7.59 3.68
N GLN A 89 4.98 -8.69 4.37
CA GLN A 89 3.98 -9.70 4.70
C GLN A 89 3.54 -9.62 6.17
N THR A 90 3.32 -8.40 6.64
CA THR A 90 2.89 -8.09 8.01
C THR A 90 1.65 -7.21 8.04
N LEU A 91 0.91 -7.28 9.13
CA LEU A 91 -0.22 -6.41 9.41
C LEU A 91 -0.07 -5.75 10.80
N ASP A 92 -0.79 -4.65 11.00
CA ASP A 92 -1.01 -4.05 12.30
C ASP A 92 -2.47 -4.25 12.69
N LEU A 93 -2.73 -4.61 13.95
CA LEU A 93 -4.06 -4.84 14.50
C LEU A 93 -4.32 -3.84 15.65
N PHE A 94 -5.49 -3.21 15.62
CA PHE A 94 -5.91 -2.16 16.54
C PHE A 94 -7.17 -2.59 17.27
N LEU A 95 -7.05 -2.84 18.56
CA LEU A 95 -8.12 -3.32 19.42
C LEU A 95 -8.58 -2.18 20.34
N PRO A 96 -9.86 -1.78 20.32
CA PRO A 96 -10.35 -0.80 21.27
C PRO A 96 -10.28 -1.34 22.70
N GLU A 97 -9.73 -0.57 23.64
CA GLU A 97 -9.67 -0.94 25.05
C GLU A 97 -11.06 -0.85 25.70
N LYS A 98 -11.86 0.11 25.27
CA LYS A 98 -13.27 0.23 25.64
C LYS A 98 -14.14 -0.20 24.48
N ARG A 99 -14.88 -1.29 24.65
CA ARG A 99 -15.83 -1.81 23.66
C ARG A 99 -17.23 -1.29 23.96
N ARG A 100 -18.02 -1.06 22.91
CA ARG A 100 -19.43 -0.68 23.05
C ARG A 100 -20.34 -1.85 23.45
N GLN A 101 -19.87 -3.07 23.23
CA GLN A 101 -20.60 -4.31 23.51
C GLN A 101 -19.62 -5.42 23.88
N ASP A 102 -20.10 -6.40 24.65
CA ASP A 102 -19.33 -7.56 25.05
C ASP A 102 -19.19 -8.60 23.91
N ALA A 103 -20.11 -8.58 22.94
CA ALA A 103 -20.06 -9.45 21.78
C ALA A 103 -18.83 -9.14 20.89
N PRO A 104 -18.33 -10.12 20.12
CA PRO A 104 -17.24 -9.90 19.16
C PRO A 104 -17.54 -8.75 18.21
N LEU A 105 -16.59 -7.82 18.04
CA LEU A 105 -16.74 -6.64 17.21
C LEU A 105 -16.52 -6.95 15.74
N PRO A 106 -17.19 -6.28 14.79
CA PRO A 106 -16.80 -6.31 13.39
C PRO A 106 -15.40 -5.73 13.19
N ILE A 107 -14.74 -6.13 12.11
CA ILE A 107 -13.40 -5.66 11.78
C ILE A 107 -13.39 -4.89 10.46
N ILE A 108 -12.61 -3.81 10.41
CA ILE A 108 -12.31 -3.07 9.18
C ILE A 108 -10.82 -3.25 8.85
N VAL A 109 -10.54 -3.80 7.69
CA VAL A 109 -9.19 -4.04 7.19
C VAL A 109 -8.84 -3.02 6.12
N TYR A 110 -7.81 -2.22 6.35
CA TYR A 110 -7.34 -1.23 5.39
C TYR A 110 -6.19 -1.77 4.53
N ILE A 111 -6.28 -1.56 3.22
CA ILE A 111 -5.26 -1.89 2.23
C ILE A 111 -4.80 -0.61 1.56
N HIS A 112 -3.49 -0.33 1.65
CA HIS A 112 -2.92 0.91 1.14
C HIS A 112 -2.84 0.93 -0.39
N GLY A 113 -2.93 2.14 -0.96
CA GLY A 113 -2.60 2.40 -2.36
C GLY A 113 -1.12 2.65 -2.58
N GLY A 114 -0.79 3.18 -3.74
CA GLY A 114 0.58 3.56 -4.12
C GLY A 114 1.05 2.88 -5.40
N GLY A 115 0.15 2.62 -6.36
CA GLY A 115 0.45 2.01 -7.65
C GLY A 115 1.10 0.63 -7.54
N TRP A 116 0.78 -0.13 -6.50
CA TRP A 116 1.43 -1.41 -6.16
C TRP A 116 2.96 -1.35 -5.97
N GLU A 117 3.60 -0.22 -6.27
CA GLU A 117 5.05 0.04 -6.16
C GLU A 117 5.44 0.67 -4.83
N ASN A 118 4.50 1.33 -4.16
CA ASN A 118 4.74 2.14 -2.98
C ASN A 118 3.64 1.91 -1.93
N GLY A 119 3.82 2.58 -0.79
CA GLY A 119 2.83 2.56 0.28
C GLY A 119 3.21 1.63 1.42
N ARG A 120 2.41 1.67 2.47
CA ARG A 120 2.63 0.91 3.69
C ARG A 120 1.43 0.95 4.62
N LYS A 121 1.28 -0.08 5.45
CA LYS A 121 0.19 -0.26 6.41
C LYS A 121 0.04 0.89 7.41
N GLU A 122 1.12 1.60 7.76
CA GLU A 122 1.06 2.74 8.69
C GLU A 122 0.18 3.89 8.17
N SER A 123 -0.12 3.93 6.88
CA SER A 123 -1.07 4.91 6.32
C SER A 123 -2.52 4.67 6.74
N GLY A 124 -2.86 3.44 7.16
CA GLY A 124 -4.21 3.06 7.57
C GLY A 124 -4.62 3.59 8.94
N ILE A 125 -3.66 3.80 9.86
CA ILE A 125 -3.98 4.17 11.24
C ILE A 125 -4.84 5.44 11.33
N GLY A 126 -4.50 6.48 10.58
CA GLY A 126 -5.24 7.74 10.60
C GLY A 126 -6.65 7.62 10.00
N LYS A 127 -6.86 6.67 9.09
CA LYS A 127 -8.15 6.40 8.45
C LYS A 127 -9.05 5.57 9.35
N LEU A 128 -8.49 4.59 10.04
CA LEU A 128 -9.20 3.64 10.89
C LEU A 128 -9.49 4.21 12.30
N THR A 129 -8.70 5.19 12.77
CA THR A 129 -8.82 5.76 14.12
C THR A 129 -10.25 6.15 14.53
N PRO A 130 -11.08 6.83 13.70
CA PRO A 130 -12.43 7.19 14.09
C PRO A 130 -13.31 6.00 14.46
N TYR A 131 -13.14 4.88 13.77
CA TYR A 131 -13.98 3.69 13.92
C TYR A 131 -13.63 2.88 15.16
N PHE A 132 -12.34 2.65 15.42
CA PHE A 132 -11.96 1.89 16.60
C PHE A 132 -11.96 2.73 17.89
N LYS A 133 -11.73 4.06 17.85
CA LYS A 133 -11.94 4.94 19.00
C LYS A 133 -13.39 4.96 19.48
N ALA A 134 -14.34 4.78 18.57
CA ALA A 134 -15.75 4.63 18.94
C ALA A 134 -16.06 3.35 19.70
N GLY A 135 -15.12 2.40 19.80
CA GLY A 135 -15.31 1.12 20.46
C GLY A 135 -16.23 0.14 19.71
N SER A 136 -16.56 0.42 18.44
CA SER A 136 -17.53 -0.33 17.65
C SER A 136 -16.90 -1.29 16.66
N PHE A 137 -15.61 -1.10 16.37
CA PHE A 137 -14.87 -1.91 15.39
C PHE A 137 -13.46 -2.23 15.86
N VAL A 138 -12.95 -3.37 15.44
CA VAL A 138 -11.53 -3.67 15.41
C VAL A 138 -10.97 -3.13 14.10
N GLY A 139 -9.75 -2.61 14.10
CA GLY A 139 -9.07 -2.15 12.89
C GLY A 139 -7.88 -3.03 12.55
N ALA A 140 -7.65 -3.30 11.27
CA ALA A 140 -6.40 -3.87 10.79
C ALA A 140 -5.89 -3.08 9.59
N SER A 141 -4.57 -3.03 9.42
CA SER A 141 -3.96 -2.44 8.24
C SER A 141 -2.85 -3.36 7.76
N ILE A 142 -2.87 -3.73 6.48
CA ILE A 142 -1.97 -4.73 5.93
C ILE A 142 -0.94 -4.11 4.98
N ASN A 143 0.27 -4.65 5.00
CA ASN A 143 1.23 -4.55 3.92
C ASN A 143 1.04 -5.70 2.96
N TYR A 144 1.52 -5.55 1.73
CA TYR A 144 1.64 -6.59 0.72
C TYR A 144 2.94 -6.37 -0.07
N ARG A 145 3.47 -7.40 -0.71
CA ARG A 145 4.66 -7.30 -1.57
C ARG A 145 4.39 -6.33 -2.72
N LEU A 146 5.34 -5.45 -2.96
CA LEU A 146 5.24 -4.46 -4.02
C LEU A 146 5.72 -5.06 -5.36
N SER A 147 5.33 -4.44 -6.48
CA SER A 147 5.65 -4.94 -7.84
C SER A 147 7.15 -5.03 -8.10
N GLY A 148 7.96 -4.12 -7.52
CA GLY A 148 9.42 -4.20 -7.56
C GLY A 148 10.03 -5.39 -6.79
N GLU A 149 9.25 -6.08 -5.94
CA GLU A 149 9.65 -7.27 -5.20
C GLU A 149 9.06 -8.54 -5.81
N SER A 150 7.81 -8.49 -6.22
CA SER A 150 7.09 -9.64 -6.79
C SER A 150 6.00 -9.16 -7.74
N ILE A 151 5.93 -9.77 -8.93
CA ILE A 151 4.89 -9.48 -9.92
C ILE A 151 3.52 -10.02 -9.48
N TRP A 152 2.46 -9.56 -10.15
CA TRP A 152 1.12 -10.14 -10.01
C TRP A 152 1.13 -11.67 -10.26
N PRO A 153 0.41 -12.47 -9.47
CA PRO A 153 -0.63 -12.14 -8.47
C PRO A 153 -0.13 -12.09 -7.01
N ALA A 154 1.15 -11.79 -6.75
CA ALA A 154 1.71 -11.81 -5.41
C ALA A 154 0.95 -10.89 -4.44
N GLN A 155 0.48 -9.73 -4.90
CA GLN A 155 -0.24 -8.73 -4.12
C GLN A 155 -1.57 -9.26 -3.59
N ILE A 156 -2.35 -9.92 -4.45
CA ILE A 156 -3.64 -10.50 -4.02
C ILE A 156 -3.45 -11.76 -3.16
N HIS A 157 -2.40 -12.55 -3.42
CA HIS A 157 -2.05 -13.69 -2.56
C HIS A 157 -1.73 -13.23 -1.13
N ASP A 158 -1.00 -12.14 -0.98
CA ASP A 158 -0.66 -11.54 0.31
C ASP A 158 -1.92 -11.02 1.01
N CYS A 159 -2.79 -10.27 0.30
CA CYS A 159 -4.05 -9.78 0.84
C CYS A 159 -4.93 -10.94 1.34
N LYS A 160 -5.11 -11.99 0.54
CA LYS A 160 -5.90 -13.16 0.91
C LYS A 160 -5.31 -13.92 2.10
N ALA A 161 -3.99 -14.06 2.15
CA ALA A 161 -3.32 -14.66 3.30
C ALA A 161 -3.54 -13.85 4.59
N ALA A 162 -3.51 -12.51 4.50
CA ALA A 162 -3.80 -11.64 5.63
C ALA A 162 -5.25 -11.79 6.11
N ILE A 163 -6.23 -11.89 5.19
CA ILE A 163 -7.64 -12.14 5.53
C ILE A 163 -7.79 -13.49 6.23
N ARG A 164 -7.20 -14.57 5.70
CA ARG A 164 -7.22 -15.89 6.34
C ARG A 164 -6.58 -15.87 7.72
N TRP A 165 -5.46 -15.16 7.86
CA TRP A 165 -4.79 -15.02 9.17
C TRP A 165 -5.69 -14.29 10.17
N LEU A 166 -6.36 -13.22 9.76
CA LEU A 166 -7.31 -12.51 10.61
C LEU A 166 -8.46 -13.45 11.03
N LYS A 167 -9.08 -14.16 10.11
CA LYS A 167 -10.15 -15.11 10.42
C LYS A 167 -9.70 -16.19 11.42
N GLY A 168 -8.56 -16.82 11.17
CA GLY A 168 -8.02 -17.86 12.07
C GLY A 168 -7.59 -17.35 13.45
N ASN A 169 -7.49 -16.03 13.63
CA ASN A 169 -7.16 -15.41 14.91
C ASN A 169 -8.32 -14.58 15.52
N ALA A 170 -9.50 -14.63 14.93
CA ALA A 170 -10.64 -13.81 15.32
C ALA A 170 -11.06 -14.02 16.79
N GLU A 171 -11.18 -15.26 17.24
CA GLU A 171 -11.48 -15.61 18.62
C GLU A 171 -10.43 -15.07 19.59
N LYS A 172 -9.14 -15.28 19.29
CA LYS A 172 -8.01 -14.82 20.10
C LYS A 172 -8.04 -13.30 20.36
N TYR A 173 -8.47 -12.53 19.38
CA TYR A 173 -8.48 -11.07 19.46
C TYR A 173 -9.88 -10.49 19.70
N GLY A 174 -10.90 -11.31 19.77
CA GLY A 174 -12.25 -10.95 20.15
C GLY A 174 -12.99 -10.12 19.10
N PHE A 175 -12.86 -10.47 17.81
CA PHE A 175 -13.66 -9.91 16.73
C PHE A 175 -14.38 -11.00 15.94
N ASP A 176 -15.37 -10.59 15.17
CA ASP A 176 -16.21 -11.47 14.37
C ASP A 176 -15.63 -11.66 12.98
N ALA A 177 -15.21 -12.88 12.66
CA ALA A 177 -14.63 -13.25 11.37
C ALA A 177 -15.60 -13.08 10.19
N GLU A 178 -16.92 -13.19 10.44
CA GLU A 178 -17.95 -13.08 9.41
C GLU A 178 -18.35 -11.64 9.11
N ARG A 179 -18.08 -10.72 10.04
CA ARG A 179 -18.34 -9.27 9.86
C ARG A 179 -17.05 -8.52 9.55
N MET A 180 -16.45 -8.85 8.42
CA MET A 180 -15.18 -8.28 7.95
C MET A 180 -15.37 -7.38 6.74
N ALA A 181 -15.16 -6.08 6.91
CA ALA A 181 -15.10 -5.12 5.84
C ALA A 181 -13.64 -4.88 5.40
N VAL A 182 -13.42 -4.75 4.09
CA VAL A 182 -12.14 -4.31 3.53
C VAL A 182 -12.28 -2.95 2.88
N TRP A 183 -11.29 -2.08 3.11
CA TRP A 183 -11.27 -0.72 2.61
C TRP A 183 -9.93 -0.40 1.97
N GLY A 184 -9.93 0.05 0.73
CA GLY A 184 -8.72 0.43 0.01
C GLY A 184 -8.90 1.68 -0.86
N ASN A 185 -7.79 2.28 -1.26
CA ASN A 185 -7.81 3.40 -2.21
C ASN A 185 -6.76 3.19 -3.31
N SER A 186 -7.08 3.63 -4.54
CA SER A 186 -6.18 3.47 -5.70
C SER A 186 -5.79 1.99 -5.89
N ALA A 187 -4.51 1.64 -5.98
CA ALA A 187 -4.05 0.25 -6.02
C ALA A 187 -4.64 -0.62 -4.89
N GLY A 188 -4.81 -0.07 -3.68
CA GLY A 188 -5.50 -0.76 -2.59
C GLY A 188 -7.00 -0.93 -2.85
N GLY A 189 -7.63 0.02 -3.56
CA GLY A 189 -9.01 -0.09 -4.04
C GLY A 189 -9.19 -1.26 -5.00
N HIS A 190 -8.29 -1.41 -5.98
CA HIS A 190 -8.25 -2.59 -6.85
C HIS A 190 -8.12 -3.89 -6.03
N LEU A 191 -7.21 -3.95 -5.05
CA LEU A 191 -7.00 -5.16 -4.26
C LEU A 191 -8.23 -5.53 -3.40
N VAL A 192 -8.95 -4.54 -2.82
CA VAL A 192 -10.19 -4.85 -2.09
C VAL A 192 -11.32 -5.27 -3.02
N ALA A 193 -11.43 -4.68 -4.22
CA ALA A 193 -12.36 -5.13 -5.25
C ALA A 193 -12.08 -6.59 -5.65
N MET A 194 -10.80 -6.93 -5.88
CA MET A 194 -10.37 -8.30 -6.16
C MET A 194 -10.70 -9.27 -5.01
N LEU A 195 -10.54 -8.87 -3.75
CA LEU A 195 -10.97 -9.67 -2.60
C LEU A 195 -12.47 -9.96 -2.64
N GLY A 196 -13.28 -8.96 -2.98
CA GLY A 196 -14.73 -9.08 -3.03
C GLY A 196 -15.24 -10.05 -4.10
N VAL A 197 -14.59 -10.10 -5.28
CA VAL A 197 -15.09 -10.85 -6.45
C VAL A 197 -14.36 -12.17 -6.71
N SER A 198 -13.25 -12.45 -6.01
CA SER A 198 -12.42 -13.64 -6.30
C SER A 198 -12.39 -14.67 -5.19
N GLY A 199 -13.41 -14.70 -4.32
CA GLY A 199 -13.53 -15.71 -3.27
C GLY A 199 -13.61 -17.12 -3.86
N GLY A 200 -12.66 -18.01 -3.48
CA GLY A 200 -12.60 -19.38 -3.96
C GLY A 200 -11.96 -19.57 -5.35
N VAL A 201 -11.47 -18.51 -6.00
CA VAL A 201 -10.71 -18.63 -7.25
C VAL A 201 -9.32 -19.16 -6.94
N LYS A 202 -9.08 -20.45 -7.17
CA LYS A 202 -7.87 -21.17 -6.78
C LYS A 202 -6.56 -20.49 -7.21
N ALA A 203 -6.50 -19.95 -8.42
CA ALA A 203 -5.30 -19.27 -8.93
C ALA A 203 -4.96 -18.00 -8.15
N LEU A 204 -5.95 -17.37 -7.49
CA LEU A 204 -5.79 -16.13 -6.73
C LEU A 204 -5.77 -16.34 -5.21
N GLU A 205 -6.01 -17.56 -4.71
CA GLU A 205 -5.95 -17.83 -3.27
C GLU A 205 -4.54 -17.83 -2.71
N GLY A 206 -3.57 -18.31 -3.46
CA GLY A 206 -2.20 -18.51 -2.98
C GLY A 206 -2.12 -19.55 -1.86
N LYS A 207 -0.89 -19.83 -1.40
CA LYS A 207 -0.61 -20.86 -0.39
C LYS A 207 0.12 -20.30 0.83
N LEU A 208 0.09 -18.98 1.03
CA LEU A 208 0.83 -18.31 2.11
C LEU A 208 0.12 -18.46 3.46
N GLY A 209 0.95 -18.54 4.52
CA GLY A 209 0.49 -18.56 5.90
C GLY A 209 0.04 -19.94 6.38
N LYS A 210 -0.36 -20.01 7.65
CA LYS A 210 -0.74 -21.25 8.35
C LYS A 210 -2.25 -21.52 8.34
N HIS A 211 -3.05 -20.52 7.95
CA HIS A 211 -4.51 -20.58 8.01
C HIS A 211 -5.12 -20.88 6.64
N SER A 212 -4.59 -21.89 5.95
CA SER A 212 -5.10 -22.32 4.63
C SER A 212 -6.47 -23.03 4.71
N ASP A 213 -6.89 -23.41 5.91
CA ASP A 213 -8.20 -23.95 6.27
C ASP A 213 -9.30 -22.87 6.27
N GLN A 214 -8.91 -21.59 6.40
CA GLN A 214 -9.82 -20.45 6.36
C GLN A 214 -10.07 -20.00 4.93
N ASP A 215 -11.28 -19.51 4.63
CA ASP A 215 -11.54 -18.83 3.38
C ASP A 215 -11.07 -17.37 3.42
N SER A 216 -10.92 -16.75 2.25
CA SER A 216 -10.52 -15.33 2.09
C SER A 216 -11.68 -14.40 1.77
N ARG A 217 -12.94 -14.85 1.92
CA ARG A 217 -14.13 -14.05 1.64
C ARG A 217 -14.28 -12.92 2.64
N VAL A 218 -14.85 -11.82 2.18
CA VAL A 218 -15.14 -10.64 3.00
C VAL A 218 -16.62 -10.28 2.86
N SER A 219 -17.19 -9.67 3.89
CA SER A 219 -18.62 -9.35 3.91
C SER A 219 -18.95 -7.97 3.32
N CYS A 220 -17.95 -7.08 3.21
CA CYS A 220 -18.14 -5.73 2.67
C CYS A 220 -16.84 -5.22 2.02
N VAL A 221 -16.98 -4.53 0.90
CA VAL A 221 -15.88 -3.89 0.17
C VAL A 221 -16.15 -2.40 0.05
N VAL A 222 -15.16 -1.59 0.41
CA VAL A 222 -15.18 -0.13 0.23
C VAL A 222 -13.99 0.25 -0.66
N ASP A 223 -14.27 0.44 -1.93
CA ASP A 223 -13.29 0.83 -2.94
C ASP A 223 -13.31 2.34 -3.17
N PHE A 224 -12.14 2.98 -2.99
CA PHE A 224 -11.94 4.39 -3.36
C PHE A 224 -10.98 4.47 -4.55
N CYS A 225 -11.53 4.76 -5.74
CA CYS A 225 -10.78 5.01 -6.97
C CYS A 225 -9.85 3.84 -7.38
N GLY A 226 -10.25 2.60 -7.13
CA GLY A 226 -9.52 1.43 -7.62
C GLY A 226 -9.62 1.30 -9.13
N PRO A 227 -8.52 1.12 -9.87
CA PRO A 227 -8.60 0.82 -11.29
C PRO A 227 -9.23 -0.56 -11.49
N THR A 228 -10.26 -0.63 -12.35
CA THR A 228 -11.06 -1.85 -12.55
C THR A 228 -11.01 -2.36 -13.98
N HIS A 229 -10.52 -1.55 -14.94
CA HIS A 229 -10.45 -1.93 -16.35
C HIS A 229 -9.12 -1.49 -16.99
N PHE A 230 -8.08 -2.29 -16.82
CA PHE A 230 -6.72 -1.98 -17.26
C PHE A 230 -6.60 -1.80 -18.78
N LEU A 231 -7.33 -2.60 -19.58
CA LEU A 231 -7.29 -2.52 -21.04
C LEU A 231 -7.81 -1.21 -21.64
N SER A 232 -8.47 -0.37 -20.85
CA SER A 232 -8.99 0.92 -21.30
C SER A 232 -8.51 2.10 -20.48
N ILE A 233 -7.66 1.88 -19.48
CA ILE A 233 -7.24 2.93 -18.55
C ILE A 233 -6.51 4.06 -19.28
N GLY A 234 -5.68 3.73 -20.29
CA GLY A 234 -4.98 4.70 -21.13
C GLY A 234 -5.87 5.54 -22.05
N LYS A 235 -7.17 5.16 -22.22
CA LYS A 235 -8.12 5.89 -23.05
C LYS A 235 -8.75 7.11 -22.35
N PHE A 236 -8.53 7.25 -21.05
CA PHE A 236 -9.08 8.34 -20.26
C PHE A 236 -8.03 9.38 -19.96
N PRO A 237 -8.42 10.67 -19.83
CA PRO A 237 -7.47 11.72 -19.43
C PRO A 237 -6.78 11.37 -18.11
N SER A 238 -5.47 11.21 -18.16
CA SER A 238 -4.63 10.85 -17.02
C SER A 238 -3.33 11.63 -17.06
N ASN A 239 -2.72 11.81 -15.90
CA ASN A 239 -1.35 12.35 -15.81
C ASN A 239 -0.31 11.22 -15.73
N ILE A 240 -0.75 9.98 -15.84
CA ILE A 240 0.07 8.78 -15.94
C ILE A 240 -0.02 8.32 -17.39
N ASP A 241 1.10 8.04 -18.00
CA ASP A 241 1.17 7.34 -19.28
C ASP A 241 0.97 5.84 -19.00
N HIS A 242 -0.27 5.40 -19.09
CA HIS A 242 -0.68 4.02 -18.82
C HIS A 242 -0.22 3.03 -19.90
N ASP A 243 0.18 3.52 -21.08
CA ASP A 243 0.71 2.69 -22.17
C ASP A 243 2.22 2.53 -22.07
N SER A 244 2.86 3.21 -21.12
CA SER A 244 4.29 3.08 -20.87
C SER A 244 4.63 1.73 -20.25
N PRO A 245 5.70 1.04 -20.69
CA PRO A 245 6.18 -0.18 -20.05
C PRO A 245 6.67 0.03 -18.60
N ASN A 246 6.74 1.27 -18.13
CA ASN A 246 7.06 1.63 -16.76
C ASN A 246 5.83 2.20 -16.01
N SER A 247 4.62 1.98 -16.50
CA SER A 247 3.42 2.35 -15.77
C SER A 247 3.23 1.46 -14.54
N PRO A 248 2.53 1.92 -13.48
CA PRO A 248 2.31 1.14 -12.27
C PRO A 248 1.60 -0.20 -12.49
N GLU A 249 0.87 -0.33 -13.60
CA GLU A 249 0.09 -1.50 -14.00
C GLU A 249 0.81 -2.46 -14.97
N SER A 250 2.03 -2.12 -15.43
CA SER A 250 2.83 -2.95 -16.37
C SER A 250 3.54 -4.12 -15.72
#